data_9387821497a26b6aaf92e0dd9e29b4f3
#
_entry.id   9387821497a26b6aaf92e0dd9e29b4f3
#
_cell.length_a   1.000
_cell.length_b   1.000
_cell.length_c   1.000
_cell.angle_alpha   90.00
_cell.angle_beta   90.00
_cell.angle_gamma   90.00
#
_symmetry.space_group_name_H-M   'P 1'
#
loop_
_entity.id
_entity.type
_entity.pdbx_description
1 polymer ?
#
loop_
_entity_poly.entity_id
_entity_poly.type
_entity_poly.pdbx_seq_one_letter_code
_entity_poly.pdbx_strand_id
1 'polypeptide(L)'
;MAFIPTVTENEGGNRERSFDIYSRLLKDRIILIGRPIDDVVANLVVAQLIYLAADDPEKDIQIYVNSPGGAVSAGFAIYDTMQYVQAPISTVCIGRAASFGTVVLMAGAKGKRFSLPSATIHMHQPLIGGKGLQGQASDLDIHAREIVRIRGVLNELIAKHTGQPLERVERDTDRDFFLTPEEAIDYGLIDGLIQQTPVPVLAATR
;
A
#
# COMPACT_ATOMS: atom_id res chain seq x y z
N MET A 1 1.50 23.38 -6.13
CA MET A 1 2.01 22.69 -4.92
C MET A 1 0.87 22.67 -3.92
N ALA A 2 0.45 21.51 -3.41
CA ALA A 2 -0.63 21.47 -2.41
C ALA A 2 -0.12 22.05 -1.09
N PHE A 3 -0.96 22.84 -0.42
CA PHE A 3 -0.66 23.36 0.91
C PHE A 3 -0.71 22.20 1.93
N ILE A 4 0.38 21.98 2.67
CA ILE A 4 0.43 20.98 3.74
C ILE A 4 0.13 21.72 5.05
N PRO A 5 -0.99 21.41 5.73
CA PRO A 5 -1.36 22.07 6.96
C PRO A 5 -0.41 21.70 8.11
N THR A 6 -0.23 22.66 9.02
CA THR A 6 0.56 22.49 10.24
C THR A 6 -0.35 22.34 11.44
N VAL A 7 -0.01 21.43 12.35
CA VAL A 7 -0.68 21.21 13.64
C VAL A 7 0.26 21.62 14.76
N THR A 8 -0.24 22.39 15.72
CA THR A 8 0.54 22.79 16.90
C THR A 8 0.02 22.03 18.13
N GLU A 9 0.92 21.38 18.83
CA GLU A 9 0.65 20.66 20.09
C GLU A 9 1.34 21.34 21.26
N ASN A 10 0.67 21.37 22.42
CA ASN A 10 1.24 21.80 23.68
C ASN A 10 1.88 20.61 24.40
N GLU A 11 3.20 20.61 24.55
CA GLU A 11 3.95 19.54 25.27
C GLU A 11 4.02 19.77 26.79
N GLY A 12 3.18 20.69 27.34
CA GLY A 12 3.20 21.09 28.73
C GLY A 12 4.23 22.20 29.01
N GLY A 13 3.97 23.06 30.03
CA GLY A 13 4.91 24.08 30.49
C GLY A 13 5.27 25.19 29.49
N ASN A 14 4.34 25.72 28.73
CA ASN A 14 4.55 26.79 27.73
C ASN A 14 5.43 26.41 26.52
N ARG A 15 5.56 25.12 26.20
CA ARG A 15 6.25 24.66 24.99
C ARG A 15 5.24 24.22 23.93
N GLU A 16 5.17 24.98 22.87
CA GLU A 16 4.44 24.62 21.65
C GLU A 16 5.38 23.98 20.66
N ARG A 17 4.95 22.88 20.05
CA ARG A 17 5.65 22.22 18.97
C ARG A 17 4.76 22.08 17.75
N SER A 18 5.24 22.55 16.62
CA SER A 18 4.53 22.51 15.35
C SER A 18 5.03 21.36 14.49
N PHE A 19 4.10 20.61 13.88
CA PHE A 19 4.37 19.53 12.94
C PHE A 19 3.56 19.78 11.68
N ASP A 20 4.07 19.40 10.51
CA ASP A 20 3.19 19.19 9.39
C ASP A 20 2.30 17.96 9.66
N ILE A 21 1.16 17.87 8.95
CA ILE A 21 0.16 16.84 9.23
C ILE A 21 0.70 15.41 9.03
N TYR A 22 1.61 15.19 8.06
CA TYR A 22 2.16 13.85 7.81
C TYR A 22 3.15 13.46 8.92
N SER A 23 4.01 14.38 9.36
CA SER A 23 4.89 14.17 10.50
C SER A 23 4.10 13.92 11.79
N ARG A 24 2.94 14.58 11.95
CA ARG A 24 2.06 14.35 13.10
C ARG A 24 1.43 12.96 13.06
N LEU A 25 0.92 12.52 11.92
CA LEU A 25 0.38 11.19 11.74
C LEU A 25 1.45 10.10 11.94
N LEU A 26 2.68 10.35 11.49
CA LEU A 26 3.79 9.41 11.67
C LEU A 26 4.10 9.15 13.15
N LYS A 27 3.94 10.14 14.04
CA LYS A 27 4.03 9.94 15.51
C LYS A 27 3.01 8.90 16.02
N ASP A 28 1.84 8.83 15.38
CA ASP A 28 0.80 7.85 15.67
C ASP A 28 0.96 6.55 14.85
N ARG A 29 2.15 6.37 14.23
CA ARG A 29 2.51 5.20 13.42
C ARG A 29 1.66 5.04 12.16
N ILE A 30 1.16 6.14 11.60
CA ILE A 30 0.32 6.19 10.41
C ILE A 30 1.14 6.65 9.22
N ILE A 31 1.14 5.86 8.16
CA ILE A 31 1.72 6.15 6.85
C ILE A 31 0.58 6.30 5.84
N LEU A 32 0.64 7.34 5.01
CA LEU A 32 -0.36 7.57 3.95
C LEU A 32 0.27 7.43 2.56
N ILE A 33 -0.25 6.48 1.76
CA ILE A 33 0.08 6.35 0.34
C ILE A 33 -1.11 6.90 -0.46
N GLY A 34 -1.09 8.22 -0.70
CA GLY A 34 -2.19 8.97 -1.31
C GLY A 34 -1.94 9.39 -2.77
N ARG A 35 -1.01 8.72 -3.50
CA ARG A 35 -0.60 9.11 -4.85
C ARG A 35 -0.02 7.91 -5.62
N PRO A 36 0.30 8.07 -6.93
CA PRO A 36 1.04 7.03 -7.64
C PRO A 36 2.35 6.65 -6.96
N ILE A 37 2.67 5.35 -6.98
CA ILE A 37 3.88 4.77 -6.39
C ILE A 37 5.02 4.96 -7.40
N ASP A 38 5.92 5.88 -7.10
CA ASP A 38 7.18 6.12 -7.78
C ASP A 38 8.35 5.88 -6.82
N ASP A 39 9.58 6.02 -7.29
CA ASP A 39 10.78 5.78 -6.47
C ASP A 39 10.85 6.72 -5.25
N VAL A 40 10.35 7.96 -5.39
CA VAL A 40 10.34 8.94 -4.27
C VAL A 40 9.36 8.49 -3.20
N VAL A 41 8.14 8.11 -3.58
CA VAL A 41 7.13 7.57 -2.65
C VAL A 41 7.64 6.30 -1.99
N ALA A 42 8.21 5.38 -2.76
CA ALA A 42 8.72 4.12 -2.23
C ALA A 42 9.81 4.36 -1.18
N ASN A 43 10.82 5.17 -1.50
CA ASN A 43 11.90 5.49 -0.56
C ASN A 43 11.40 6.15 0.73
N LEU A 44 10.41 7.05 0.64
CA LEU A 44 9.80 7.67 1.81
C LEU A 44 9.05 6.67 2.68
N VAL A 45 8.24 5.79 2.07
CA VAL A 45 7.49 4.75 2.80
C VAL A 45 8.45 3.75 3.44
N VAL A 46 9.47 3.29 2.71
CA VAL A 46 10.53 2.39 3.23
C VAL A 46 11.23 3.01 4.44
N ALA A 47 11.65 4.28 4.34
CA ALA A 47 12.30 4.98 5.46
C ALA A 47 11.39 5.09 6.68
N GLN A 48 10.10 5.38 6.49
CA GLN A 48 9.11 5.44 7.57
C GLN A 48 8.88 4.07 8.22
N LEU A 49 8.78 3.00 7.42
CA LEU A 49 8.63 1.63 7.93
C LEU A 49 9.83 1.20 8.78
N ILE A 50 11.05 1.45 8.29
CA ILE A 50 12.28 1.12 9.02
C ILE A 50 12.37 1.93 10.32
N TYR A 51 12.08 3.23 10.26
CA TYR A 51 12.08 4.11 11.43
C TYR A 51 11.09 3.64 12.50
N LEU A 52 9.83 3.39 12.12
CA LEU A 52 8.79 2.96 13.05
C LEU A 52 9.05 1.56 13.63
N ALA A 53 9.56 0.64 12.82
CA ALA A 53 9.90 -0.69 13.30
C ALA A 53 11.08 -0.68 14.28
N ALA A 54 12.05 0.22 14.09
CA ALA A 54 13.16 0.40 15.02
C ALA A 54 12.73 1.12 16.32
N ASP A 55 11.76 2.01 16.26
CA ASP A 55 11.21 2.74 17.41
C ASP A 55 10.45 1.79 18.36
N ASP A 56 9.54 0.97 17.83
CA ASP A 56 8.79 -0.04 18.59
C ASP A 56 8.38 -1.20 17.67
N PRO A 57 9.06 -2.36 17.73
CA PRO A 57 8.77 -3.50 16.87
C PRO A 57 7.49 -4.25 17.23
N GLU A 58 6.91 -4.01 18.41
CA GLU A 58 5.71 -4.72 18.88
C GLU A 58 4.42 -3.97 18.52
N LYS A 59 4.49 -2.66 18.24
CA LYS A 59 3.33 -1.86 17.90
C LYS A 59 3.03 -1.87 16.42
N ASP A 60 1.74 -1.93 16.10
CA ASP A 60 1.25 -1.87 14.73
C ASP A 60 1.68 -0.60 14.01
N ILE A 61 2.03 -0.76 12.74
CA ILE A 61 2.15 0.34 11.77
C ILE A 61 0.89 0.32 10.90
N GLN A 62 0.24 1.47 10.72
CA GLN A 62 -0.95 1.59 9.90
C GLN A 62 -0.62 2.24 8.55
N ILE A 63 -0.95 1.57 7.45
CA ILE A 63 -0.79 2.12 6.09
C ILE A 63 -2.17 2.39 5.50
N TYR A 64 -2.47 3.66 5.25
CA TYR A 64 -3.67 4.08 4.52
C TYR A 64 -3.35 4.18 3.03
N VAL A 65 -4.10 3.46 2.21
CA VAL A 65 -3.87 3.35 0.75
C VAL A 65 -4.99 4.06 -0.01
N ASN A 66 -4.61 5.08 -0.79
CA ASN A 66 -5.43 5.72 -1.81
C ASN A 66 -4.59 5.94 -3.06
N SER A 67 -4.27 4.86 -3.75
CA SER A 67 -3.27 4.88 -4.82
C SER A 67 -3.77 4.16 -6.08
N PRO A 68 -3.46 4.71 -7.27
CA PRO A 68 -3.68 4.02 -8.53
C PRO A 68 -2.65 2.91 -8.81
N GLY A 69 -1.71 2.64 -7.89
CA GLY A 69 -0.53 1.83 -8.14
C GLY A 69 0.61 2.64 -8.72
N GLY A 70 1.50 2.03 -9.49
CA GLY A 70 2.65 2.73 -10.06
C GLY A 70 3.77 1.81 -10.52
N ALA A 71 5.01 2.26 -10.43
CA ALA A 71 6.19 1.51 -10.86
C ALA A 71 6.37 0.22 -10.03
N VAL A 72 6.51 -0.90 -10.73
CA VAL A 72 6.59 -2.22 -10.11
C VAL A 72 7.80 -2.34 -9.19
N SER A 73 8.98 -1.86 -9.61
CA SER A 73 10.19 -1.88 -8.79
C SER A 73 10.05 -1.08 -7.49
N ALA A 74 9.45 0.12 -7.59
CA ALA A 74 9.15 0.96 -6.44
C ALA A 74 8.15 0.28 -5.49
N GLY A 75 7.13 -0.37 -6.06
CA GLY A 75 6.15 -1.13 -5.29
C GLY A 75 6.77 -2.32 -4.56
N PHE A 76 7.65 -3.10 -5.21
CA PHE A 76 8.36 -4.20 -4.57
C PHE A 76 9.23 -3.73 -3.39
N ALA A 77 9.87 -2.56 -3.49
CA ALA A 77 10.64 -2.01 -2.37
C ALA A 77 9.75 -1.79 -1.12
N ILE A 78 8.51 -1.31 -1.31
CA ILE A 78 7.54 -1.17 -0.21
C ILE A 78 7.13 -2.56 0.29
N TYR A 79 6.70 -3.45 -0.62
CA TYR A 79 6.21 -4.78 -0.27
C TYR A 79 7.25 -5.58 0.52
N ASP A 80 8.47 -5.68 0.02
CA ASP A 80 9.54 -6.44 0.67
C ASP A 80 9.89 -5.84 2.04
N THR A 81 9.89 -4.51 2.18
CA THR A 81 10.10 -3.85 3.47
C THR A 81 8.97 -4.16 4.45
N MET A 82 7.70 -4.16 3.99
CA MET A 82 6.57 -4.57 4.82
C MET A 82 6.70 -6.00 5.35
N GLN A 83 7.28 -6.91 4.54
CA GLN A 83 7.50 -8.30 4.95
C GLN A 83 8.77 -8.47 5.80
N TYR A 84 9.74 -7.55 5.69
CA TYR A 84 11.02 -7.61 6.39
C TYR A 84 10.94 -7.10 7.83
N VAL A 85 10.17 -6.03 8.09
CA VAL A 85 10.07 -5.44 9.43
C VAL A 85 9.28 -6.36 10.38
N GLN A 86 9.63 -6.34 11.67
CA GLN A 86 8.97 -7.18 12.67
C GLN A 86 7.63 -6.61 13.14
N ALA A 87 7.49 -5.28 13.12
CA ALA A 87 6.26 -4.61 13.53
C ALA A 87 5.07 -5.08 12.67
N PRO A 88 3.95 -5.49 13.26
CA PRO A 88 2.77 -5.86 12.49
C PRO A 88 2.25 -4.68 11.67
N ILE A 89 1.87 -4.93 10.41
CA ILE A 89 1.37 -3.87 9.54
C ILE A 89 -0.12 -4.06 9.29
N SER A 90 -0.91 -3.05 9.67
CA SER A 90 -2.32 -2.93 9.30
C SER A 90 -2.45 -2.07 8.04
N THR A 91 -3.33 -2.46 7.14
CA THR A 91 -3.59 -1.72 5.90
C THR A 91 -5.05 -1.34 5.78
N VAL A 92 -5.32 -0.14 5.28
CA VAL A 92 -6.69 0.38 5.11
C VAL A 92 -6.82 1.02 3.73
N CYS A 93 -7.70 0.50 2.88
CA CYS A 93 -8.05 1.17 1.63
C CYS A 93 -9.03 2.33 1.89
N ILE A 94 -8.63 3.54 1.47
CA ILE A 94 -9.46 4.74 1.49
C ILE A 94 -9.60 5.29 0.06
N GLY A 95 -10.79 5.23 -0.53
CA GLY A 95 -11.02 5.63 -1.91
C GLY A 95 -10.66 4.54 -2.91
N ARG A 96 -9.36 4.27 -3.16
CA ARG A 96 -8.98 3.17 -4.04
C ARG A 96 -7.62 2.55 -3.70
N ALA A 97 -7.53 1.27 -3.97
CA ALA A 97 -6.27 0.55 -4.09
C ALA A 97 -6.25 -0.14 -5.47
N ALA A 98 -5.39 0.31 -6.38
CA ALA A 98 -5.35 -0.23 -7.73
C ALA A 98 -3.94 -0.70 -8.11
N SER A 99 -3.83 -1.76 -8.95
CA SER A 99 -2.56 -2.27 -9.43
C SER A 99 -1.62 -2.58 -8.25
N PHE A 100 -0.40 -2.03 -8.22
CA PHE A 100 0.51 -2.23 -7.08
C PHE A 100 -0.03 -1.67 -5.75
N GLY A 101 -0.98 -0.73 -5.77
CA GLY A 101 -1.70 -0.28 -4.56
C GLY A 101 -2.49 -1.41 -3.90
N THR A 102 -3.07 -2.33 -4.68
CA THR A 102 -3.72 -3.54 -4.18
C THR A 102 -2.71 -4.52 -3.59
N VAL A 103 -1.52 -4.62 -4.20
CA VAL A 103 -0.43 -5.46 -3.65
C VAL A 103 -0.01 -4.95 -2.27
N VAL A 104 0.14 -3.64 -2.08
CA VAL A 104 0.43 -3.05 -0.77
C VAL A 104 -0.72 -3.30 0.22
N LEU A 105 -1.98 -3.13 -0.22
CA LEU A 105 -3.15 -3.37 0.64
C LEU A 105 -3.19 -4.81 1.16
N MET A 106 -3.05 -5.80 0.28
CA MET A 106 -3.11 -7.21 0.66
C MET A 106 -1.88 -7.70 1.45
N ALA A 107 -0.76 -6.95 1.39
CA ALA A 107 0.51 -7.29 2.05
C ALA A 107 0.48 -7.04 3.56
N GLY A 108 -0.56 -6.42 4.10
CA GLY A 108 -0.79 -6.28 5.54
C GLY A 108 -0.88 -7.61 6.27
N ALA A 109 -0.69 -7.59 7.57
CA ALA A 109 -0.80 -8.77 8.42
C ALA A 109 -2.21 -9.36 8.33
N LYS A 110 -2.31 -10.68 8.29
CA LYS A 110 -3.60 -11.38 8.23
C LYS A 110 -4.49 -10.99 9.41
N GLY A 111 -5.75 -10.65 9.14
CA GLY A 111 -6.69 -10.12 10.11
C GLY A 111 -6.59 -8.60 10.33
N LYS A 112 -5.64 -7.91 9.64
CA LYS A 112 -5.42 -6.45 9.78
C LYS A 112 -5.48 -5.71 8.44
N ARG A 113 -6.13 -6.27 7.42
CA ARG A 113 -6.30 -5.68 6.09
C ARG A 113 -7.74 -5.23 5.93
N PHE A 114 -7.97 -3.93 5.77
CA PHE A 114 -9.31 -3.35 5.82
C PHE A 114 -9.58 -2.43 4.63
N SER A 115 -10.86 -2.11 4.44
CA SER A 115 -11.33 -1.11 3.49
C SER A 115 -12.46 -0.27 4.06
N LEU A 116 -12.60 0.97 3.59
CA LEU A 116 -13.82 1.75 3.77
C LEU A 116 -14.89 1.29 2.75
N PRO A 117 -16.19 1.46 3.08
CA PRO A 117 -17.28 0.85 2.30
C PRO A 117 -17.41 1.31 0.85
N SER A 118 -16.98 2.53 0.52
CA SER A 118 -17.06 3.08 -0.83
C SER A 118 -15.77 3.03 -1.63
N ALA A 119 -14.76 2.30 -1.12
CA ALA A 119 -13.49 2.15 -1.81
C ALA A 119 -13.61 1.19 -3.01
N THR A 120 -12.66 1.28 -3.92
CA THR A 120 -12.54 0.36 -5.06
C THR A 120 -11.19 -0.36 -4.98
N ILE A 121 -11.20 -1.66 -5.11
CA ILE A 121 -10.01 -2.49 -5.22
C ILE A 121 -9.89 -2.97 -6.67
N HIS A 122 -8.70 -2.86 -7.25
CA HIS A 122 -8.51 -3.17 -8.66
C HIS A 122 -7.19 -3.88 -8.91
N MET A 123 -7.23 -4.96 -9.64
CA MET A 123 -6.07 -5.74 -10.06
C MET A 123 -5.99 -5.83 -11.59
N HIS A 124 -4.79 -5.94 -12.12
CA HIS A 124 -4.49 -6.26 -13.50
C HIS A 124 -3.03 -6.71 -13.63
N GLN A 125 -2.69 -7.39 -14.73
CA GLN A 125 -1.31 -7.75 -15.03
C GLN A 125 -0.42 -6.50 -15.22
N PRO A 126 0.92 -6.62 -15.05
CA PRO A 126 1.83 -5.51 -15.26
C PRO A 126 1.73 -4.98 -16.70
N LEU A 127 1.74 -3.66 -16.82
CA LEU A 127 1.66 -2.95 -18.10
C LEU A 127 3.00 -2.32 -18.45
N ILE A 128 3.32 -2.31 -19.75
CA ILE A 128 4.36 -1.45 -20.27
C ILE A 128 3.73 -0.07 -20.53
N GLY A 129 4.01 0.86 -19.61
CA GLY A 129 3.42 2.19 -19.65
C GLY A 129 4.10 3.15 -20.63
N GLY A 130 3.52 4.34 -20.80
CA GLY A 130 4.08 5.43 -21.56
C GLY A 130 4.10 5.20 -23.06
N LYS A 131 5.27 5.42 -23.70
CA LYS A 131 5.44 5.31 -25.16
C LYS A 131 5.60 3.86 -25.67
N GLY A 132 5.41 2.86 -24.81
CA GLY A 132 5.67 1.46 -25.13
C GLY A 132 7.17 1.13 -25.12
N LEU A 133 7.51 -0.09 -25.55
CA LEU A 133 8.91 -0.51 -25.74
C LEU A 133 9.42 -0.03 -27.10
N GLN A 134 10.60 0.56 -27.09
CA GLN A 134 11.34 0.97 -28.29
C GLN A 134 12.77 0.45 -28.18
N GLY A 135 13.33 -0.02 -29.27
CA GLY A 135 14.69 -0.54 -29.29
C GLY A 135 14.88 -1.57 -30.40
N GLN A 136 16.00 -2.27 -30.38
CA GLN A 136 16.29 -3.38 -31.27
C GLN A 136 15.41 -4.59 -30.91
N ALA A 137 15.19 -5.50 -31.85
CA ALA A 137 14.35 -6.68 -31.62
C ALA A 137 14.82 -7.53 -30.42
N SER A 138 16.13 -7.66 -30.22
CA SER A 138 16.70 -8.34 -29.05
C SER A 138 16.37 -7.64 -27.73
N ASP A 139 16.37 -6.31 -27.71
CA ASP A 139 16.01 -5.56 -26.49
C ASP A 139 14.52 -5.74 -26.15
N LEU A 140 13.67 -5.73 -27.18
CA LEU A 140 12.23 -5.99 -27.01
C LEU A 140 11.95 -7.38 -26.44
N ASP A 141 12.68 -8.43 -26.91
CA ASP A 141 12.58 -9.80 -26.40
C ASP A 141 13.00 -9.87 -24.91
N ILE A 142 14.10 -9.21 -24.54
CA ILE A 142 14.56 -9.13 -23.15
C ILE A 142 13.50 -8.52 -22.25
N HIS A 143 12.95 -7.36 -22.65
CA HIS A 143 11.90 -6.69 -21.88
C HIS A 143 10.59 -7.49 -21.83
N ALA A 144 10.22 -8.19 -22.91
CA ALA A 144 9.05 -9.04 -22.94
C ALA A 144 9.18 -10.21 -21.96
N ARG A 145 10.32 -10.86 -21.89
CA ARG A 145 10.58 -11.94 -20.91
C ARG A 145 10.55 -11.41 -19.48
N GLU A 146 11.10 -10.23 -19.22
CA GLU A 146 11.11 -9.65 -17.88
C GLU A 146 9.69 -9.31 -17.40
N ILE A 147 8.83 -8.73 -18.25
CA ILE A 147 7.45 -8.44 -17.84
C ILE A 147 6.64 -9.72 -17.60
N VAL A 148 6.88 -10.79 -18.36
CA VAL A 148 6.27 -12.10 -18.13
C VAL A 148 6.74 -12.68 -16.79
N ARG A 149 8.03 -12.57 -16.45
CA ARG A 149 8.57 -12.98 -15.16
C ARG A 149 7.93 -12.21 -14.02
N ILE A 150 7.82 -10.88 -14.14
CA ILE A 150 7.18 -10.01 -13.14
C ILE A 150 5.70 -10.38 -12.96
N ARG A 151 4.97 -10.65 -14.05
CA ARG A 151 3.59 -11.12 -14.00
C ARG A 151 3.46 -12.38 -13.15
N GLY A 152 4.34 -13.37 -13.37
CA GLY A 152 4.36 -14.60 -12.57
C GLY A 152 4.55 -14.31 -11.07
N VAL A 153 5.55 -13.51 -10.74
CA VAL A 153 5.82 -13.13 -9.34
C VAL A 153 4.61 -12.44 -8.69
N LEU A 154 3.98 -11.50 -9.38
CA LEU A 154 2.81 -10.80 -8.84
C LEU A 154 1.62 -11.74 -8.63
N ASN A 155 1.36 -12.65 -9.57
CA ASN A 155 0.29 -13.63 -9.44
C ASN A 155 0.53 -14.60 -8.27
N GLU A 156 1.76 -15.06 -8.08
CA GLU A 156 2.16 -15.88 -6.93
C GLU A 156 1.96 -15.14 -5.60
N LEU A 157 2.31 -13.84 -5.54
CA LEU A 157 2.07 -13.02 -4.35
C LEU A 157 0.58 -12.88 -4.06
N ILE A 158 -0.25 -12.61 -5.08
CA ILE A 158 -1.70 -12.51 -4.92
C ILE A 158 -2.25 -13.85 -4.43
N ALA A 159 -1.88 -14.96 -5.05
CA ALA A 159 -2.31 -16.29 -4.64
C ALA A 159 -1.91 -16.60 -3.18
N LYS A 160 -0.68 -16.26 -2.79
CA LYS A 160 -0.17 -16.45 -1.42
C LYS A 160 -0.99 -15.67 -0.38
N HIS A 161 -1.28 -14.39 -0.63
CA HIS A 161 -1.98 -13.53 0.33
C HIS A 161 -3.49 -13.75 0.40
N THR A 162 -4.10 -14.17 -0.73
CA THR A 162 -5.54 -14.38 -0.82
C THR A 162 -5.97 -15.81 -0.53
N GLY A 163 -5.07 -16.78 -0.75
CA GLY A 163 -5.39 -18.21 -0.73
C GLY A 163 -6.12 -18.70 -1.97
N GLN A 164 -6.24 -17.87 -3.01
CA GLN A 164 -6.83 -18.28 -4.28
C GLN A 164 -5.88 -19.19 -5.09
N PRO A 165 -6.42 -20.15 -5.86
CA PRO A 165 -5.61 -20.91 -6.80
C PRO A 165 -4.90 -20.01 -7.82
N LEU A 166 -3.65 -20.31 -8.16
CA LEU A 166 -2.84 -19.50 -9.07
C LEU A 166 -3.53 -19.31 -10.44
N GLU A 167 -4.14 -20.37 -10.98
CA GLU A 167 -4.84 -20.32 -12.26
C GLU A 167 -6.06 -19.37 -12.24
N ARG A 168 -6.70 -19.21 -11.07
CA ARG A 168 -7.76 -18.23 -10.89
C ARG A 168 -7.19 -16.82 -10.92
N VAL A 169 -6.11 -16.58 -10.17
CA VAL A 169 -5.43 -15.28 -10.13
C VAL A 169 -4.95 -14.88 -11.53
N GLU A 170 -4.30 -15.79 -12.26
CA GLU A 170 -3.81 -15.53 -13.62
C GLU A 170 -4.93 -15.12 -14.58
N ARG A 171 -6.08 -15.79 -14.49
CA ARG A 171 -7.25 -15.46 -15.32
C ARG A 171 -7.85 -14.11 -14.93
N ASP A 172 -8.02 -13.86 -13.62
CA ASP A 172 -8.70 -12.67 -13.12
C ASP A 172 -7.84 -11.42 -13.30
N THR A 173 -6.50 -11.53 -13.23
CA THR A 173 -5.56 -10.41 -13.45
C THR A 173 -5.18 -10.19 -14.92
N ASP A 174 -5.62 -11.02 -15.85
CA ASP A 174 -5.28 -10.87 -17.28
C ASP A 174 -5.79 -9.55 -17.87
N ARG A 175 -6.90 -9.05 -17.35
CA ARG A 175 -7.49 -7.74 -17.65
C ARG A 175 -7.86 -7.00 -16.36
N ASP A 176 -8.40 -5.79 -16.52
CA ASP A 176 -8.90 -5.02 -15.39
C ASP A 176 -9.96 -5.81 -14.61
N PHE A 177 -9.67 -6.08 -13.35
CA PHE A 177 -10.53 -6.79 -12.43
C PHE A 177 -10.84 -5.89 -11.23
N PHE A 178 -12.06 -5.33 -11.24
CA PHE A 178 -12.55 -4.44 -10.21
C PHE A 178 -13.36 -5.21 -9.17
N LEU A 179 -13.16 -4.88 -7.90
CA LEU A 179 -13.90 -5.47 -6.78
C LEU A 179 -14.44 -4.36 -5.88
N THR A 180 -15.66 -4.56 -5.42
CA THR A 180 -16.17 -3.87 -4.23
C THR A 180 -15.40 -4.36 -3.00
N PRO A 181 -15.48 -3.63 -1.86
CA PRO A 181 -14.84 -4.09 -0.63
C PRO A 181 -15.36 -5.45 -0.15
N GLU A 182 -16.64 -5.76 -0.32
CA GLU A 182 -17.24 -7.05 0.02
C GLU A 182 -16.69 -8.18 -0.85
N GLU A 183 -16.61 -7.97 -2.17
CA GLU A 183 -16.00 -8.92 -3.10
C GLU A 183 -14.51 -9.13 -2.81
N ALA A 184 -13.81 -8.09 -2.34
CA ALA A 184 -12.40 -8.18 -1.96
C ALA A 184 -12.19 -8.99 -0.67
N ILE A 185 -13.16 -8.98 0.27
CA ILE A 185 -13.19 -9.90 1.42
C ILE A 185 -13.36 -11.35 0.93
N ASP A 186 -14.35 -11.60 0.11
CA ASP A 186 -14.64 -12.94 -0.44
C ASP A 186 -13.48 -13.48 -1.28
N TYR A 187 -12.75 -12.61 -1.94
CA TYR A 187 -11.55 -12.96 -2.69
C TYR A 187 -10.34 -13.22 -1.77
N GLY A 188 -10.33 -12.69 -0.56
CA GLY A 188 -9.24 -12.81 0.41
C GLY A 188 -8.18 -11.71 0.33
N LEU A 189 -8.44 -10.63 -0.41
CA LEU A 189 -7.54 -9.47 -0.50
C LEU A 189 -7.49 -8.66 0.77
N ILE A 190 -8.64 -8.57 1.47
CA ILE A 190 -8.79 -7.87 2.75
C ILE A 190 -9.54 -8.76 3.75
N ASP A 191 -9.52 -8.37 5.02
CA ASP A 191 -10.09 -9.15 6.12
C ASP A 191 -11.42 -8.58 6.62
N GLY A 192 -11.74 -7.30 6.29
CA GLY A 192 -12.99 -6.69 6.74
C GLY A 192 -13.20 -5.25 6.31
N LEU A 193 -14.37 -4.71 6.69
CA LEU A 193 -14.75 -3.32 6.47
C LEU A 193 -14.65 -2.52 7.77
N ILE A 194 -14.20 -1.27 7.66
CA ILE A 194 -14.29 -0.27 8.72
C ILE A 194 -15.48 0.62 8.42
N GLN A 195 -16.55 0.49 9.20
CA GLN A 195 -17.76 1.33 9.06
C GLN A 195 -17.73 2.55 9.99
N GLN A 196 -16.98 2.50 11.07
CA GLN A 196 -16.79 3.60 12.02
C GLN A 196 -15.32 3.67 12.41
N THR A 197 -14.82 4.87 12.69
CA THR A 197 -13.45 5.03 13.21
C THR A 197 -13.35 4.36 14.57
N PRO A 198 -12.58 3.28 14.74
CA PRO A 198 -12.34 2.73 16.06
C PRO A 198 -11.39 3.69 16.77
N VAL A 199 -11.91 4.47 17.71
CA VAL A 199 -11.21 5.43 18.58
C VAL A 199 -10.64 6.65 17.84
N PRO A 200 -10.83 7.89 18.33
CA PRO A 200 -10.19 9.06 17.74
C PRO A 200 -8.67 8.86 17.74
N VAL A 201 -8.07 8.95 16.57
CA VAL A 201 -6.61 8.89 16.33
C VAL A 201 -5.85 9.96 17.13
N LEU A 202 -6.59 10.90 17.67
CA LEU A 202 -6.14 11.97 18.55
C LEU A 202 -6.80 11.82 19.93
N ALA A 203 -6.43 10.80 20.70
CA ALA A 203 -6.62 10.87 22.13
C ALA A 203 -5.71 12.01 22.63
N ALA A 204 -6.30 13.17 22.84
CA ALA A 204 -5.62 14.29 23.42
C ALA A 204 -4.98 13.84 24.74
N THR A 205 -3.67 13.83 24.77
CA THR A 205 -2.94 13.92 26.06
C THR A 205 -3.39 15.23 26.70
N ARG A 206 -4.33 15.12 27.65
CA ARG A 206 -4.63 16.20 28.61
C ARG A 206 -3.48 16.34 29.59
#